data_638561e81bcedc9e891163cc4f51fb8f
#
_entry.id   638561e81bcedc9e891163cc4f51fb8f
#
_cell.length_a   1.000
_cell.length_b   1.000
_cell.length_c   1.000
_cell.angle_alpha   90.00
_cell.angle_beta   90.00
_cell.angle_gamma   90.00
#
_symmetry.space_group_name_H-M   'P 1'
#
loop_
_entity.id
_entity.type
_entity.pdbx_description
1 polymer ?
#
loop_
_entity_poly.entity_id
_entity_poly.type
_entity_poly.pdbx_seq_one_letter_code
_entity_poly.pdbx_strand_id
1 'polypeptide(L)'
;ALPISPAHHCGYTAFTMDISGALRYGEKNILVVKVDSREDLNIPPFGYVIDYMTYGGIYRDVYLDIKNKDYIEDIFIRTDIGQMDGQNAELISEVTVQRTQEGLFLKQSLKNKKTGEYRPLGESEISGTSMQLSYPVENVILWELEHPELYEVKTELICDGKLMDERIDRIGFRRAEFKKDGFYLNGKKIKLRGLNRHQSYPYVGYAMPKSMQRLDADILKRELGVNAVRTSHYPQSHYFIERCDEIGLLVFTE
;
A
#
# COMPACT_ATOMS: atom_id res chain seq x y z
N ALA A 1 6.44 19.17 28.62
CA ALA A 1 6.80 18.46 27.38
C ALA A 1 6.55 19.39 26.20
N LEU A 2 7.52 19.55 25.33
CA LEU A 2 7.33 20.26 24.06
C LEU A 2 6.76 19.26 23.03
N PRO A 3 5.86 19.69 22.12
CA PRO A 3 5.43 18.83 21.04
C PRO A 3 6.62 18.48 20.14
N ILE A 4 6.79 17.20 19.83
CA ILE A 4 7.88 16.70 18.98
C ILE A 4 7.47 16.64 17.51
N SER A 5 6.20 16.94 17.20
CA SER A 5 5.66 16.92 15.84
C SER A 5 4.70 18.08 15.60
N PRO A 6 4.64 18.61 14.37
CA PRO A 6 3.52 19.43 13.95
C PRO A 6 2.22 18.66 14.00
N ALA A 7 1.09 19.37 14.01
CA ALA A 7 -0.22 18.73 13.95
C ALA A 7 -0.44 18.06 12.58
N HIS A 8 -0.99 16.84 12.59
CA HIS A 8 -1.50 16.17 11.40
C HIS A 8 -2.98 16.49 11.25
N HIS A 9 -3.39 16.98 10.09
CA HIS A 9 -4.75 17.45 9.81
C HIS A 9 -5.45 16.54 8.80
N CYS A 10 -5.74 15.31 9.18
CA CYS A 10 -6.57 14.40 8.38
C CYS A 10 -7.00 13.20 9.25
N GLY A 11 -8.25 12.75 9.09
CA GLY A 11 -8.78 11.59 9.81
C GLY A 11 -8.46 10.24 9.16
N TYR A 12 -7.93 10.20 7.95
CA TYR A 12 -7.83 8.95 7.17
C TYR A 12 -6.44 8.61 6.65
N THR A 13 -5.54 9.58 6.54
CA THR A 13 -4.20 9.36 6.01
C THR A 13 -3.21 8.97 7.10
N ALA A 14 -2.27 8.10 6.73
CA ALA A 14 -1.13 7.77 7.58
C ALA A 14 -0.16 8.96 7.71
N PHE A 15 0.55 9.03 8.81
CA PHE A 15 1.67 9.94 8.99
C PHE A 15 2.77 9.28 9.82
N THR A 16 3.99 9.68 9.56
CA THR A 16 5.19 9.20 10.25
C THR A 16 5.86 10.37 10.98
N MET A 17 6.47 10.09 12.10
CA MET A 17 7.15 11.06 12.92
C MET A 17 8.48 10.48 13.44
N ASP A 18 9.59 11.17 13.16
CA ASP A 18 10.85 10.82 13.78
C ASP A 18 10.87 11.29 15.24
N ILE A 19 11.04 10.34 16.14
CA ILE A 19 11.12 10.60 17.59
C ILE A 19 12.53 10.35 18.14
N SER A 20 13.48 9.99 17.30
CA SER A 20 14.85 9.59 17.70
C SER A 20 15.53 10.60 18.63
N GLY A 21 15.39 11.89 18.33
CA GLY A 21 15.99 12.97 19.13
C GLY A 21 15.33 13.20 20.50
N ALA A 22 14.14 12.64 20.73
CA ALA A 22 13.39 12.79 21.99
C ALA A 22 13.49 11.55 22.89
N LEU A 23 14.03 10.43 22.37
CA LEU A 23 14.12 9.17 23.10
C LEU A 23 15.28 9.17 24.12
N ARG A 24 15.01 8.57 25.26
CA ARG A 24 16.01 8.17 26.24
C ARG A 24 16.27 6.68 26.08
N TYR A 25 17.38 6.34 25.46
CA TYR A 25 17.74 4.95 25.18
C TYR A 25 18.03 4.19 26.47
N GLY A 26 17.50 2.98 26.59
CA GLY A 26 17.64 2.16 27.80
C GLY A 26 16.70 2.55 28.96
N GLU A 27 15.86 3.55 28.78
CA GLU A 27 14.92 4.03 29.77
C GLU A 27 13.46 3.89 29.32
N LYS A 28 12.54 4.04 30.28
CA LYS A 28 11.12 4.13 29.98
C LYS A 28 10.78 5.49 29.37
N ASN A 29 10.21 5.47 28.17
CA ASN A 29 9.69 6.64 27.49
C ASN A 29 8.16 6.64 27.51
N ILE A 30 7.55 7.83 27.56
CA ILE A 30 6.09 7.99 27.52
C ILE A 30 5.76 8.88 26.32
N LEU A 31 4.95 8.36 25.40
CA LEU A 31 4.37 9.09 24.28
C LEU A 31 2.94 9.51 24.63
N VAL A 32 2.66 10.80 24.48
CA VAL A 32 1.30 11.35 24.65
C VAL A 32 0.81 11.87 23.30
N VAL A 33 -0.33 11.39 22.85
CA VAL A 33 -0.97 11.81 21.61
C VAL A 33 -2.25 12.58 21.96
N LYS A 34 -2.34 13.83 21.48
CA LYS A 34 -3.57 14.63 21.58
C LYS A 34 -4.34 14.48 20.28
N VAL A 35 -5.56 13.96 20.36
CA VAL A 35 -6.50 13.85 19.24
C VAL A 35 -7.63 14.87 19.43
N ASP A 36 -7.93 15.63 18.38
CA ASP A 36 -9.06 16.53 18.33
C ASP A 36 -9.98 16.07 17.19
N SER A 37 -11.16 15.58 17.54
CA SER A 37 -12.16 15.04 16.61
C SER A 37 -13.32 16.01 16.37
N ARG A 38 -13.17 17.27 16.75
CA ARG A 38 -14.23 18.28 16.47
C ARG A 38 -14.30 18.53 14.97
N GLU A 39 -15.52 18.75 14.51
CA GLU A 39 -15.78 19.12 13.11
C GLU A 39 -15.12 20.45 12.75
N ASP A 40 -14.52 20.51 11.57
CA ASP A 40 -13.96 21.70 10.97
C ASP A 40 -14.36 21.76 9.49
N LEU A 41 -14.74 22.93 9.00
CA LEU A 41 -15.18 23.10 7.61
C LEU A 41 -14.05 22.98 6.58
N ASN A 42 -12.80 23.04 7.03
CA ASN A 42 -11.61 22.99 6.17
C ASN A 42 -10.83 21.67 6.30
N ILE A 43 -11.27 20.75 7.16
CA ILE A 43 -10.59 19.48 7.44
C ILE A 43 -11.57 18.32 7.20
N PRO A 44 -11.28 17.39 6.27
CA PRO A 44 -12.13 16.23 6.07
C PRO A 44 -12.23 15.34 7.32
N PRO A 45 -13.41 14.78 7.59
CA PRO A 45 -14.68 14.94 6.88
C PRO A 45 -15.34 16.28 7.21
N PHE A 46 -15.91 16.92 6.17
CA PHE A 46 -16.51 18.24 6.30
C PHE A 46 -17.92 18.16 6.90
N GLY A 47 -18.07 18.37 8.18
CA GLY A 47 -19.32 18.62 8.92
C GLY A 47 -20.61 18.07 8.31
N TYR A 48 -21.69 18.86 8.35
CA TYR A 48 -23.05 18.48 7.93
C TYR A 48 -23.27 18.30 6.41
N VAL A 49 -22.23 18.30 5.61
CA VAL A 49 -22.31 17.98 4.16
C VAL A 49 -22.22 16.49 3.90
N ILE A 50 -21.83 15.70 4.93
CA ILE A 50 -21.70 14.25 4.83
C ILE A 50 -22.92 13.55 5.42
N ASP A 51 -23.30 12.42 4.81
CA ASP A 51 -24.48 11.62 5.18
C ASP A 51 -24.11 10.25 5.78
N TYR A 52 -22.89 10.11 6.28
CA TYR A 52 -22.39 8.89 6.92
C TYR A 52 -21.79 9.18 8.30
N MET A 53 -21.74 8.16 9.16
CA MET A 53 -21.17 8.30 10.51
C MET A 53 -19.67 8.43 10.47
N THR A 54 -19.14 9.40 11.23
CA THR A 54 -17.71 9.57 11.48
C THR A 54 -17.38 9.19 12.90
N TYR A 55 -16.14 8.73 13.11
CA TYR A 55 -15.67 8.29 14.41
C TYR A 55 -14.37 8.99 14.75
N GLY A 56 -14.24 9.45 15.98
CA GLY A 56 -13.03 10.06 16.49
C GLY A 56 -12.07 9.04 17.11
N GLY A 57 -10.88 9.51 17.44
CA GLY A 57 -9.85 8.71 18.09
C GLY A 57 -8.87 8.07 17.12
N ILE A 58 -8.02 7.19 17.66
CA ILE A 58 -7.05 6.41 16.89
C ILE A 58 -7.66 5.03 16.65
N TYR A 59 -8.11 4.78 15.43
CA TYR A 59 -8.81 3.55 15.06
C TYR A 59 -8.05 2.66 14.06
N ARG A 60 -6.86 3.09 13.63
CA ARG A 60 -5.93 2.31 12.79
C ARG A 60 -4.66 2.01 13.56
N ASP A 61 -3.84 1.12 12.99
CA ASP A 61 -2.62 0.63 13.60
C ASP A 61 -1.64 1.76 13.95
N VAL A 62 -1.02 1.64 15.11
CA VAL A 62 0.10 2.48 15.54
C VAL A 62 1.27 1.56 15.84
N TYR A 63 2.41 1.84 15.25
CA TYR A 63 3.63 1.04 15.44
C TYR A 63 4.86 1.93 15.55
N LEU A 64 5.90 1.38 16.15
CA LEU A 64 7.23 1.96 16.20
C LEU A 64 8.09 1.26 15.15
N ASP A 65 8.58 2.04 14.19
CA ASP A 65 9.47 1.56 13.15
C ASP A 65 10.92 1.89 13.54
N ILE A 66 11.75 0.84 13.67
CA ILE A 66 13.15 0.98 14.05
C ILE A 66 14.00 0.74 12.81
N LYS A 67 14.68 1.77 12.34
CA LYS A 67 15.47 1.73 11.11
C LYS A 67 16.95 2.04 11.37
N ASN A 68 17.78 1.63 10.43
CA ASN A 68 19.15 2.13 10.33
C ASN A 68 19.14 3.62 9.94
N LYS A 69 20.31 4.25 9.93
CA LYS A 69 20.45 5.63 9.42
C LYS A 69 20.25 5.71 7.92
N ASP A 70 20.63 4.65 7.22
CA ASP A 70 20.39 4.46 5.80
C ASP A 70 19.26 3.43 5.65
N TYR A 71 18.15 3.85 5.06
CA TYR A 71 16.96 3.03 4.92
C TYR A 71 16.14 3.40 3.68
N ILE A 72 15.27 2.51 3.28
CA ILE A 72 14.31 2.72 2.21
C ILE A 72 13.15 3.54 2.77
N GLU A 73 13.01 4.78 2.30
CA GLU A 73 11.96 5.68 2.75
C GLU A 73 10.64 5.36 2.05
N ASP A 74 10.67 5.22 0.73
CA ASP A 74 9.48 4.89 -0.06
C ASP A 74 9.82 4.06 -1.29
N ILE A 75 8.86 3.23 -1.72
CA ILE A 75 8.92 2.49 -2.98
C ILE A 75 7.57 2.59 -3.67
N PHE A 76 7.57 3.07 -4.91
CA PHE A 76 6.42 3.03 -5.79
C PHE A 76 6.70 2.08 -6.95
N ILE A 77 5.95 0.97 -7.02
CA ILE A 77 6.11 -0.06 -8.05
C ILE A 77 4.92 -0.02 -9.00
N ARG A 78 5.21 0.02 -10.29
CA ARG A 78 4.22 -0.15 -11.36
C ARG A 78 4.68 -1.22 -12.34
N THR A 79 3.71 -1.83 -12.99
CA THR A 79 3.96 -2.85 -14.00
C THR A 79 3.38 -2.39 -15.34
N ASP A 80 4.12 -2.62 -16.42
CA ASP A 80 3.59 -2.51 -17.77
C ASP A 80 3.59 -3.89 -18.44
N ILE A 81 2.47 -4.23 -19.06
CA ILE A 81 2.34 -5.44 -19.87
C ILE A 81 2.19 -4.99 -21.33
N GLY A 82 3.27 -5.04 -22.09
CA GLY A 82 3.32 -4.55 -23.48
C GLY A 82 2.26 -5.22 -24.35
N GLN A 83 2.24 -6.54 -24.38
CA GLN A 83 1.18 -7.35 -24.99
C GLN A 83 0.33 -8.03 -23.90
N MET A 84 -0.92 -8.31 -24.23
CA MET A 84 -1.88 -8.85 -23.25
C MET A 84 -1.72 -10.36 -22.98
N ASP A 85 -0.60 -10.93 -23.35
CA ASP A 85 -0.26 -12.34 -23.18
C ASP A 85 0.68 -12.64 -22.01
N GLY A 86 1.22 -11.59 -21.37
CA GLY A 86 2.16 -11.72 -20.24
C GLY A 86 3.57 -12.19 -20.63
N GLN A 87 3.87 -12.34 -21.94
CA GLN A 87 5.20 -12.80 -22.36
C GLN A 87 6.28 -11.76 -22.13
N ASN A 88 5.94 -10.48 -22.32
CA ASN A 88 6.86 -9.36 -22.17
C ASN A 88 6.21 -8.31 -21.27
N ALA A 89 6.68 -8.23 -20.04
CA ALA A 89 6.27 -7.23 -19.08
C ALA A 89 7.48 -6.41 -18.62
N GLU A 90 7.20 -5.26 -18.07
CA GLU A 90 8.20 -4.40 -17.43
C GLU A 90 7.79 -4.12 -15.98
N LEU A 91 8.73 -4.23 -15.08
CA LEU A 91 8.58 -3.81 -13.69
C LEU A 91 9.36 -2.53 -13.50
N ILE A 92 8.70 -1.48 -13.09
CA ILE A 92 9.27 -0.16 -12.88
C ILE A 92 9.13 0.20 -11.41
N SER A 93 10.26 0.49 -10.75
CA SER A 93 10.30 0.85 -9.34
C SER A 93 10.91 2.25 -9.18
N GLU A 94 10.18 3.14 -8.54
CA GLU A 94 10.71 4.42 -8.06
C GLU A 94 11.02 4.25 -6.57
N VAL A 95 12.29 4.34 -6.22
CA VAL A 95 12.77 4.09 -4.85
C VAL A 95 13.36 5.38 -4.29
N THR A 96 12.89 5.77 -3.11
CA THR A 96 13.44 6.86 -2.33
C THR A 96 14.15 6.30 -1.11
N VAL A 97 15.36 6.78 -0.83
CA VAL A 97 16.17 6.32 0.29
C VAL A 97 16.61 7.50 1.16
N GLN A 98 16.58 7.31 2.45
CA GLN A 98 17.35 8.10 3.38
C GLN A 98 18.78 7.58 3.38
N ARG A 99 19.75 8.44 3.10
CA ARG A 99 21.17 8.05 3.04
C ARG A 99 22.06 9.03 3.79
N THR A 100 23.08 8.50 4.42
CA THR A 100 24.10 9.26 5.16
C THR A 100 25.51 9.00 4.64
N GLN A 101 25.70 8.00 3.75
CA GLN A 101 26.99 7.57 3.24
C GLN A 101 26.94 7.22 1.74
N GLU A 102 28.09 7.06 1.14
CA GLU A 102 28.29 6.56 -0.22
C GLU A 102 28.36 5.02 -0.25
N GLY A 103 28.45 4.44 -1.44
CA GLY A 103 28.59 2.98 -1.61
C GLY A 103 27.34 2.17 -1.26
N LEU A 104 26.16 2.78 -1.37
CA LEU A 104 24.88 2.11 -1.20
C LEU A 104 24.40 1.53 -2.53
N PHE A 105 23.91 0.30 -2.48
CA PHE A 105 23.32 -0.42 -3.60
C PHE A 105 21.91 -0.82 -3.31
N LEU A 106 21.03 -0.69 -4.31
CA LEU A 106 19.71 -1.32 -4.32
C LEU A 106 19.76 -2.61 -5.12
N LYS A 107 19.33 -3.69 -4.50
CA LYS A 107 19.16 -4.98 -5.15
C LYS A 107 17.69 -5.34 -5.15
N GLN A 108 17.14 -5.68 -6.32
CA GLN A 108 15.76 -6.12 -6.43
C GLN A 108 15.66 -7.56 -6.93
N SER A 109 14.70 -8.28 -6.38
CA SER A 109 14.35 -9.64 -6.79
C SER A 109 12.84 -9.83 -6.81
N LEU A 110 12.39 -10.71 -7.68
CA LEU A 110 10.98 -11.02 -7.91
C LEU A 110 10.68 -12.47 -7.58
N LYS A 111 9.58 -12.71 -6.88
CA LYS A 111 9.07 -14.04 -6.59
C LYS A 111 7.61 -14.13 -7.00
N ASN A 112 7.28 -15.16 -7.78
CA ASN A 112 5.89 -15.56 -7.89
C ASN A 112 5.48 -16.23 -6.57
N LYS A 113 4.36 -15.81 -6.01
CA LYS A 113 3.90 -16.23 -4.68
C LYS A 113 3.71 -17.76 -4.56
N LYS A 114 3.42 -18.43 -5.67
CA LYS A 114 3.18 -19.88 -5.72
C LYS A 114 4.48 -20.70 -5.85
N THR A 115 5.49 -20.20 -6.56
CA THR A 115 6.75 -20.92 -6.78
C THR A 115 7.71 -20.88 -5.61
N GLY A 116 7.59 -19.85 -4.77
CA GLY A 116 8.36 -19.74 -3.53
C GLY A 116 9.81 -19.28 -3.64
N GLU A 117 10.36 -19.09 -4.84
CA GLU A 117 11.75 -18.68 -5.05
C GLU A 117 11.88 -17.25 -5.59
N TYR A 118 12.84 -16.48 -5.02
CA TYR A 118 13.22 -15.18 -5.53
C TYR A 118 14.22 -15.32 -6.68
N ARG A 119 13.90 -14.74 -7.82
CA ARG A 119 14.84 -14.55 -8.94
C ARG A 119 15.39 -13.13 -8.91
N PRO A 120 16.69 -12.91 -9.08
CA PRO A 120 17.24 -11.57 -9.13
C PRO A 120 16.72 -10.83 -10.36
N LEU A 121 16.40 -9.53 -10.20
CA LEU A 121 16.10 -8.61 -11.28
C LEU A 121 17.34 -7.80 -11.65
N GLY A 122 18.02 -7.24 -10.65
CA GLY A 122 19.23 -6.45 -10.85
C GLY A 122 19.71 -5.79 -9.56
N GLU A 123 20.86 -5.15 -9.68
CA GLU A 123 21.51 -4.38 -8.63
C GLU A 123 22.02 -3.07 -9.24
N SER A 124 21.87 -1.95 -8.51
CA SER A 124 22.28 -0.63 -8.95
C SER A 124 22.82 0.20 -7.78
N GLU A 125 23.92 0.91 -8.03
CA GLU A 125 24.48 1.87 -7.07
C GLU A 125 23.59 3.11 -6.99
N ILE A 126 23.43 3.62 -5.77
CA ILE A 126 22.59 4.79 -5.49
C ILE A 126 23.49 6.03 -5.53
N SER A 127 23.27 6.91 -6.50
CA SER A 127 23.98 8.18 -6.63
C SER A 127 23.29 9.37 -5.95
N GLY A 128 21.97 9.26 -5.68
CA GLY A 128 21.12 10.29 -5.09
C GLY A 128 20.23 9.77 -3.98
N THR A 129 19.19 10.49 -3.64
CA THR A 129 18.17 10.07 -2.67
C THR A 129 16.97 9.40 -3.32
N SER A 130 16.84 9.46 -4.64
CA SER A 130 15.77 8.80 -5.40
C SER A 130 16.32 8.25 -6.69
N MET A 131 15.83 7.10 -7.11
CA MET A 131 16.15 6.49 -8.40
C MET A 131 14.98 5.71 -8.96
N GLN A 132 14.93 5.63 -10.29
CA GLN A 132 14.03 4.75 -11.02
C GLN A 132 14.80 3.56 -11.56
N LEU A 133 14.28 2.38 -11.28
CA LEU A 133 14.77 1.11 -11.79
C LEU A 133 13.73 0.51 -12.73
N SER A 134 14.17 -0.10 -13.81
CA SER A 134 13.29 -0.76 -14.78
C SER A 134 13.88 -2.10 -15.18
N TYR A 135 13.04 -3.14 -15.16
CA TYR A 135 13.46 -4.50 -15.46
C TYR A 135 12.47 -5.18 -16.41
N PRO A 136 12.95 -5.77 -17.51
CA PRO A 136 12.12 -6.65 -18.30
C PRO A 136 11.79 -7.92 -17.52
N VAL A 137 10.55 -8.34 -17.57
CA VAL A 137 10.07 -9.56 -16.88
C VAL A 137 9.31 -10.41 -17.89
N GLU A 138 9.82 -11.59 -18.16
CA GLU A 138 9.22 -12.50 -19.11
C GLU A 138 8.30 -13.53 -18.46
N ASN A 139 7.32 -13.99 -19.23
CA ASN A 139 6.42 -15.10 -18.88
C ASN A 139 5.70 -14.89 -17.53
N VAL A 140 5.18 -13.68 -17.31
CA VAL A 140 4.37 -13.39 -16.12
C VAL A 140 2.95 -13.90 -16.29
N ILE A 141 2.40 -14.40 -15.19
CA ILE A 141 0.97 -14.73 -15.13
C ILE A 141 0.23 -13.47 -14.73
N LEU A 142 -0.73 -13.05 -15.57
CA LEU A 142 -1.47 -11.82 -15.33
C LEU A 142 -2.46 -11.97 -14.14
N TRP A 143 -2.60 -10.89 -13.39
CA TRP A 143 -3.64 -10.80 -12.38
C TRP A 143 -5.00 -10.63 -13.04
N GLU A 144 -5.91 -11.53 -12.76
CA GLU A 144 -7.30 -11.52 -13.26
C GLU A 144 -8.29 -11.70 -12.12
N LEU A 145 -9.57 -11.38 -12.36
CA LEU A 145 -10.63 -11.46 -11.34
C LEU A 145 -10.83 -12.86 -10.76
N GLU A 146 -10.68 -13.89 -11.58
CA GLU A 146 -10.88 -15.29 -11.17
C GLU A 146 -9.55 -16.00 -10.86
N HIS A 147 -8.45 -15.45 -11.33
CA HIS A 147 -7.09 -15.95 -11.13
C HIS A 147 -6.16 -14.79 -10.70
N PRO A 148 -6.31 -14.28 -9.48
CA PRO A 148 -5.55 -13.13 -8.99
C PRO A 148 -4.10 -13.52 -8.65
N GLU A 149 -3.27 -13.60 -9.67
CA GLU A 149 -1.86 -13.96 -9.48
C GLU A 149 -1.07 -12.79 -8.93
N LEU A 150 -0.34 -13.04 -7.84
CA LEU A 150 0.45 -12.04 -7.14
C LEU A 150 1.92 -12.43 -7.08
N TYR A 151 2.74 -11.40 -7.12
CA TYR A 151 4.20 -11.47 -7.00
C TYR A 151 4.66 -10.66 -5.79
N GLU A 152 5.84 -10.99 -5.28
CA GLU A 152 6.55 -10.23 -4.28
C GLU A 152 7.81 -9.65 -4.91
N VAL A 153 7.99 -8.34 -4.80
CA VAL A 153 9.22 -7.64 -5.13
C VAL A 153 9.95 -7.39 -3.82
N LYS A 154 11.11 -8.00 -3.69
CA LYS A 154 12.00 -7.73 -2.56
C LYS A 154 13.03 -6.70 -2.99
N THR A 155 13.12 -5.61 -2.24
CA THR A 155 14.10 -4.53 -2.41
C THR A 155 15.00 -4.51 -1.19
N GLU A 156 16.29 -4.71 -1.40
CA GLU A 156 17.33 -4.73 -0.39
C GLU A 156 18.25 -3.51 -0.57
N LEU A 157 18.47 -2.76 0.50
CA LEU A 157 19.48 -1.69 0.56
C LEU A 157 20.74 -2.27 1.19
N ILE A 158 21.84 -2.23 0.46
CA ILE A 158 23.11 -2.88 0.85
C ILE A 158 24.23 -1.83 0.87
N CYS A 159 25.10 -1.90 1.88
CA CYS A 159 26.33 -1.15 1.96
C CYS A 159 27.48 -2.09 2.35
N ASP A 160 28.58 -2.08 1.59
CA ASP A 160 29.75 -2.94 1.84
C ASP A 160 29.38 -4.42 2.06
N GLY A 161 28.41 -4.93 1.29
CA GLY A 161 27.91 -6.30 1.42
C GLY A 161 27.03 -6.57 2.64
N LYS A 162 26.73 -5.55 3.45
CA LYS A 162 25.84 -5.64 4.62
C LYS A 162 24.45 -5.12 4.29
N LEU A 163 23.44 -5.89 4.65
CA LEU A 163 22.03 -5.46 4.55
C LEU A 163 21.75 -4.32 5.54
N MET A 164 21.31 -3.19 5.03
CA MET A 164 20.93 -2.00 5.80
C MET A 164 19.43 -1.95 6.03
N ASP A 165 18.63 -2.24 5.00
CA ASP A 165 17.17 -2.28 5.07
C ASP A 165 16.59 -3.22 4.00
N GLU A 166 15.39 -3.72 4.22
CA GLU A 166 14.67 -4.59 3.28
C GLU A 166 13.19 -4.24 3.25
N ARG A 167 12.61 -4.20 2.06
CA ARG A 167 11.16 -4.11 1.88
C ARG A 167 10.67 -5.19 0.93
N ILE A 168 9.48 -5.71 1.21
CA ILE A 168 8.79 -6.67 0.35
C ILE A 168 7.44 -6.07 -0.02
N ASP A 169 7.28 -5.74 -1.29
CA ASP A 169 6.07 -5.17 -1.85
C ASP A 169 5.34 -6.21 -2.71
N ARG A 170 4.02 -6.27 -2.59
CA ARG A 170 3.18 -7.20 -3.32
C ARG A 170 2.57 -6.52 -4.52
N ILE A 171 2.69 -7.13 -5.69
CA ILE A 171 2.22 -6.62 -6.96
C ILE A 171 1.44 -7.66 -7.76
N GLY A 172 0.66 -7.19 -8.75
CA GLY A 172 0.09 -8.01 -9.80
C GLY A 172 0.40 -7.41 -11.18
N PHE A 173 0.73 -8.24 -12.14
CA PHE A 173 0.88 -7.78 -13.53
C PHE A 173 -0.49 -7.68 -14.17
N ARG A 174 -0.94 -6.47 -14.44
CA ARG A 174 -2.24 -6.21 -15.05
C ARG A 174 -2.26 -4.88 -15.79
N ARG A 175 -3.20 -4.74 -16.72
CA ARG A 175 -3.50 -3.48 -17.39
C ARG A 175 -4.98 -3.17 -17.27
N ALA A 176 -5.30 -2.04 -16.66
CA ALA A 176 -6.66 -1.52 -16.50
C ALA A 176 -6.84 -0.28 -17.40
N GLU A 177 -7.86 -0.29 -18.24
CA GLU A 177 -8.10 0.79 -19.20
C GLU A 177 -9.58 1.19 -19.21
N PHE A 178 -9.84 2.50 -19.16
CA PHE A 178 -11.16 3.06 -19.46
C PHE A 178 -11.20 3.52 -20.92
N LYS A 179 -12.09 2.94 -21.71
CA LYS A 179 -12.34 3.31 -23.10
C LYS A 179 -13.73 3.91 -23.26
N LYS A 180 -14.03 4.49 -24.42
CA LYS A 180 -15.34 5.10 -24.69
C LYS A 180 -16.52 4.15 -24.51
N ASP A 181 -16.29 2.87 -24.72
CA ASP A 181 -17.29 1.81 -24.70
C ASP A 181 -17.27 0.94 -23.44
N GLY A 182 -16.35 1.21 -22.48
CA GLY A 182 -16.32 0.51 -21.19
C GLY A 182 -14.94 0.36 -20.56
N PHE A 183 -14.93 -0.45 -19.50
CA PHE A 183 -13.71 -0.80 -18.77
C PHE A 183 -13.11 -2.10 -19.32
N TYR A 184 -11.79 -2.12 -19.43
CA TYR A 184 -11.02 -3.28 -19.89
C TYR A 184 -9.97 -3.67 -18.85
N LEU A 185 -9.87 -4.96 -18.59
CA LEU A 185 -8.79 -5.55 -17.79
C LEU A 185 -8.06 -6.55 -18.68
N ASN A 186 -6.75 -6.37 -18.85
CA ASN A 186 -5.90 -7.21 -19.71
C ASN A 186 -6.50 -7.38 -21.13
N GLY A 187 -6.97 -6.28 -21.71
CA GLY A 187 -7.59 -6.27 -23.03
C GLY A 187 -9.01 -6.86 -23.12
N LYS A 188 -9.52 -7.48 -22.06
CA LYS A 188 -10.88 -8.04 -22.02
C LYS A 188 -11.85 -7.00 -21.47
N LYS A 189 -12.97 -6.75 -22.19
CA LYS A 189 -14.04 -5.86 -21.71
C LYS A 189 -14.76 -6.47 -20.52
N ILE A 190 -14.85 -5.75 -19.43
CA ILE A 190 -15.49 -6.19 -18.19
C ILE A 190 -16.61 -5.23 -17.80
N LYS A 191 -17.78 -5.77 -17.53
CA LYS A 191 -18.85 -5.01 -16.89
C LYS A 191 -18.59 -4.95 -15.38
N LEU A 192 -18.31 -3.76 -14.87
CA LEU A 192 -18.16 -3.55 -13.43
C LEU A 192 -19.53 -3.72 -12.75
N ARG A 193 -19.55 -4.56 -11.73
CA ARG A 193 -20.70 -4.79 -10.84
C ARG A 193 -20.18 -4.67 -9.43
N GLY A 194 -20.60 -3.65 -8.73
CA GLY A 194 -20.02 -3.32 -7.44
C GLY A 194 -20.98 -2.61 -6.50
N LEU A 195 -20.50 -2.43 -5.30
CA LEU A 195 -21.15 -1.73 -4.21
C LEU A 195 -20.22 -0.65 -3.66
N ASN A 196 -20.83 0.32 -3.00
CA ASN A 196 -20.10 1.26 -2.15
C ASN A 196 -19.87 0.63 -0.78
N ARG A 197 -18.66 0.75 -0.25
CA ARG A 197 -18.32 0.23 1.06
C ARG A 197 -17.88 1.34 1.99
N HIS A 198 -18.56 1.48 3.13
CA HIS A 198 -18.04 2.21 4.29
C HIS A 198 -17.24 1.27 5.20
N GLN A 199 -16.12 1.75 5.72
CA GLN A 199 -15.30 1.00 6.67
C GLN A 199 -15.90 1.13 8.08
N SER A 200 -17.06 0.54 8.29
CA SER A 200 -17.76 0.59 9.56
C SER A 200 -18.45 -0.74 9.82
N TYR A 201 -18.43 -1.19 11.08
CA TYR A 201 -19.06 -2.44 11.49
C TYR A 201 -19.79 -2.26 12.81
N PRO A 202 -20.92 -2.97 13.04
CA PRO A 202 -21.65 -2.91 14.30
C PRO A 202 -20.73 -3.11 15.51
N TYR A 203 -20.98 -2.36 16.57
CA TYR A 203 -20.28 -2.35 17.87
C TYR A 203 -18.85 -1.77 17.85
N VAL A 204 -18.12 -1.84 16.78
CA VAL A 204 -16.70 -1.39 16.69
C VAL A 204 -16.49 -0.12 15.87
N GLY A 205 -17.50 0.31 15.10
CA GLY A 205 -17.37 1.48 14.23
C GLY A 205 -16.19 1.33 13.27
N TYR A 206 -15.31 2.33 13.19
CA TYR A 206 -14.10 2.30 12.33
C TYR A 206 -12.96 1.46 12.91
N ALA A 207 -13.02 1.07 14.20
CA ALA A 207 -11.99 0.24 14.82
C ALA A 207 -12.12 -1.24 14.41
N MET A 208 -12.32 -1.49 13.13
CA MET A 208 -12.41 -2.82 12.55
C MET A 208 -11.05 -3.51 12.54
N PRO A 209 -10.89 -4.66 13.22
CA PRO A 209 -9.66 -5.43 13.19
C PRO A 209 -9.41 -6.04 11.80
N LYS A 210 -8.16 -6.43 11.54
CA LYS A 210 -7.71 -7.05 10.29
C LYS A 210 -8.65 -8.17 9.79
N SER A 211 -9.11 -9.03 10.70
CA SER A 211 -10.01 -10.14 10.36
C SER A 211 -11.35 -9.67 9.78
N MET A 212 -11.95 -8.62 10.34
CA MET A 212 -13.20 -8.05 9.83
C MET A 212 -13.00 -7.33 8.49
N GLN A 213 -11.88 -6.62 8.32
CA GLN A 213 -11.54 -5.98 7.04
C GLN A 213 -11.45 -7.02 5.91
N ARG A 214 -10.82 -8.14 6.18
CA ARG A 214 -10.68 -9.25 5.22
C ARG A 214 -12.03 -9.96 4.98
N LEU A 215 -12.82 -10.16 6.03
CA LEU A 215 -14.15 -10.77 5.94
C LEU A 215 -15.07 -9.96 5.02
N ASP A 216 -15.09 -8.64 5.13
CA ASP A 216 -15.89 -7.78 4.25
C ASP A 216 -15.56 -8.01 2.76
N ALA A 217 -14.28 -8.09 2.43
CA ALA A 217 -13.86 -8.36 1.05
C ALA A 217 -14.32 -9.76 0.59
N ASP A 218 -14.22 -10.78 1.47
CA ASP A 218 -14.68 -12.12 1.18
C ASP A 218 -16.20 -12.17 0.95
N ILE A 219 -17.00 -11.48 1.77
CA ILE A 219 -18.46 -11.36 1.61
C ILE A 219 -18.78 -10.70 0.25
N LEU A 220 -18.15 -9.57 -0.04
CA LEU A 220 -18.37 -8.87 -1.31
C LEU A 220 -18.10 -9.78 -2.52
N LYS A 221 -16.97 -10.45 -2.55
CA LYS A 221 -16.57 -11.30 -3.69
C LYS A 221 -17.35 -12.59 -3.75
N ARG A 222 -17.47 -13.33 -2.63
CA ARG A 222 -17.92 -14.73 -2.63
C ARG A 222 -19.41 -14.90 -2.39
N GLU A 223 -20.00 -14.06 -1.53
CA GLU A 223 -21.42 -14.16 -1.19
C GLU A 223 -22.27 -13.26 -2.08
N LEU A 224 -21.83 -12.00 -2.32
CA LEU A 224 -22.57 -11.06 -3.14
C LEU A 224 -22.17 -11.12 -4.63
N GLY A 225 -21.09 -11.80 -4.98
CA GLY A 225 -20.67 -12.02 -6.36
C GLY A 225 -20.27 -10.74 -7.11
N VAL A 226 -19.85 -9.70 -6.41
CA VAL A 226 -19.39 -8.45 -7.04
C VAL A 226 -17.96 -8.60 -7.55
N ASN A 227 -17.60 -7.85 -8.58
CA ASN A 227 -16.25 -7.80 -9.14
C ASN A 227 -15.54 -6.46 -8.91
N ALA A 228 -16.23 -5.49 -8.33
CA ALA A 228 -15.70 -4.18 -8.00
C ALA A 228 -16.31 -3.65 -6.70
N VAL A 229 -15.57 -2.76 -6.03
CA VAL A 229 -16.03 -2.02 -4.85
C VAL A 229 -15.51 -0.60 -4.90
N ARG A 230 -16.33 0.37 -4.50
CA ARG A 230 -15.91 1.75 -4.28
C ARG A 230 -15.72 1.98 -2.78
N THR A 231 -14.59 2.54 -2.39
CA THR A 231 -14.27 2.83 -1.00
C THR A 231 -14.88 4.18 -0.57
N SER A 232 -16.20 4.18 -0.40
CA SER A 232 -16.95 5.39 -0.01
C SER A 232 -16.64 5.81 1.43
N HIS A 233 -16.31 7.02 1.69
CA HIS A 233 -15.90 8.13 0.80
C HIS A 233 -14.54 8.63 1.27
N TYR A 234 -13.63 7.71 1.58
CA TYR A 234 -12.33 7.95 2.21
C TYR A 234 -11.39 6.77 2.02
N PRO A 235 -10.07 6.99 2.14
CA PRO A 235 -9.08 5.91 2.12
C PRO A 235 -9.36 4.88 3.21
N GLN A 236 -9.44 3.61 2.82
CA GLN A 236 -9.76 2.51 3.72
C GLN A 236 -8.51 1.73 4.14
N SER A 237 -8.69 0.80 5.07
CA SER A 237 -7.60 -0.01 5.61
C SER A 237 -6.88 -0.81 4.52
N HIS A 238 -5.55 -0.85 4.58
CA HIS A 238 -4.74 -1.68 3.70
C HIS A 238 -5.10 -3.18 3.79
N TYR A 239 -5.53 -3.68 4.95
CA TYR A 239 -5.97 -5.08 5.11
C TYR A 239 -7.16 -5.45 4.21
N PHE A 240 -8.06 -4.50 3.96
CA PHE A 240 -9.15 -4.68 3.01
C PHE A 240 -8.63 -4.70 1.57
N ILE A 241 -7.81 -3.71 1.21
CA ILE A 241 -7.25 -3.58 -0.15
C ILE A 241 -6.39 -4.80 -0.49
N GLU A 242 -5.50 -5.21 0.42
CA GLU A 242 -4.69 -6.42 0.25
C GLU A 242 -5.53 -7.68 0.04
N ARG A 243 -6.67 -7.76 0.74
CA ARG A 243 -7.56 -8.90 0.53
C ARG A 243 -8.25 -8.84 -0.83
N CYS A 244 -8.63 -7.66 -1.30
CA CYS A 244 -9.18 -7.48 -2.63
C CYS A 244 -8.19 -7.94 -3.72
N ASP A 245 -6.91 -7.61 -3.58
CA ASP A 245 -5.85 -8.09 -4.47
C ASP A 245 -5.75 -9.63 -4.50
N GLU A 246 -5.85 -10.25 -3.31
CA GLU A 246 -5.73 -11.70 -3.15
C GLU A 246 -6.90 -12.49 -3.75
N ILE A 247 -8.08 -11.90 -3.80
CA ILE A 247 -9.32 -12.60 -4.22
C ILE A 247 -9.86 -12.13 -5.56
N GLY A 248 -9.18 -11.19 -6.22
CA GLY A 248 -9.62 -10.69 -7.53
C GLY A 248 -10.82 -9.76 -7.45
N LEU A 249 -10.78 -8.77 -6.56
CA LEU A 249 -11.80 -7.73 -6.44
C LEU A 249 -11.21 -6.38 -6.80
N LEU A 250 -11.77 -5.71 -7.81
CA LEU A 250 -11.34 -4.37 -8.23
C LEU A 250 -11.77 -3.33 -7.20
N VAL A 251 -10.90 -2.35 -6.94
CA VAL A 251 -11.16 -1.28 -5.99
C VAL A 251 -11.10 0.07 -6.68
N PHE A 252 -12.14 0.87 -6.48
CA PHE A 252 -12.16 2.30 -6.79
C PHE A 252 -11.90 3.07 -5.49
N THR A 253 -10.72 3.59 -5.37
CA THR A 253 -10.31 4.39 -4.21
C THR A 253 -10.87 5.81 -4.29
N GLU A 254 -11.26 6.33 -3.13
CA GLU A 254 -11.76 7.68 -2.96
C GLU A 254 -11.15 8.32 -1.71
#